data_9a2f16c63192aafdad1508ab5ef56144
#
_entry.id   9a2f16c63192aafdad1508ab5ef56144
#
_cell.length_a   1.000
_cell.length_b   1.000
_cell.length_c   1.000
_cell.angle_alpha   90.00
_cell.angle_beta   90.00
_cell.angle_gamma   90.00
#
_symmetry.space_group_name_H-M   'P 1'
#
loop_
_entity.id
_entity.type
_entity.pdbx_description
1 polymer ?
#
loop_
_entity_poly.entity_id
_entity_poly.type
_entity_poly.pdbx_seq_one_letter_code
_entity_poly.pdbx_strand_id
1 'polypeptide(L)'
;QLPIYDGSQEFVLWLGCFARYGLDPDFENSVRSFTKILDVANVSYGILENEHCSGDPPNRLGDKLTYSMLREYNTELLSEVKKVVTLCPHCAVNLEREYAKYGNVNYTIEHHTQVIKRLITEGKIKVEKGENGKVTFHDPCNLSRMLDELDAPRMAIISVTSDFMELEESGRQTLCCGAGGGLWWKKETQGRTHLVRAEQVVKSGADTVVTGCNFCYGMM
;
A
#
# COMPACT_ATOMS: atom_id res chain seq x y z
N GLN A 1 12.42 1.25 17.71
CA GLN A 1 12.45 -0.08 17.05
C GLN A 1 11.03 -0.61 17.03
N LEU A 2 10.56 -1.17 15.88
CA LEU A 2 9.23 -1.76 15.80
C LEU A 2 9.21 -3.10 16.54
N PRO A 3 8.07 -3.49 17.16
CA PRO A 3 7.95 -4.78 17.86
C PRO A 3 8.04 -5.95 16.88
N ILE A 4 8.70 -7.03 17.32
CA ILE A 4 8.76 -8.29 16.56
C ILE A 4 7.47 -9.09 16.83
N TYR A 5 6.92 -9.69 15.79
CA TYR A 5 5.75 -10.55 15.89
C TYR A 5 6.11 -11.87 16.57
N ASP A 6 5.40 -12.22 17.64
CA ASP A 6 5.55 -13.44 18.43
C ASP A 6 4.26 -14.27 18.54
N GLY A 7 3.22 -13.88 17.80
CA GLY A 7 1.91 -14.54 17.80
C GLY A 7 0.90 -13.95 18.78
N SER A 8 1.30 -13.04 19.67
CA SER A 8 0.40 -12.37 20.62
C SER A 8 -0.30 -11.14 20.05
N GLN A 9 0.28 -10.56 18.98
CA GLN A 9 -0.23 -9.35 18.35
C GLN A 9 -1.41 -9.66 17.42
N GLU A 10 -2.26 -8.64 17.20
CA GLU A 10 -3.45 -8.75 16.36
C GLU A 10 -3.10 -9.11 14.90
N PHE A 11 -1.97 -8.59 14.39
CA PHE A 11 -1.53 -8.85 13.03
C PHE A 11 -0.03 -8.64 12.82
N VAL A 12 0.46 -9.18 11.72
CA VAL A 12 1.77 -8.86 11.16
C VAL A 12 1.67 -7.59 10.30
N LEU A 13 2.47 -6.57 10.61
CA LEU A 13 2.70 -5.44 9.73
C LEU A 13 3.78 -5.82 8.72
N TRP A 14 3.35 -6.13 7.50
CA TRP A 14 4.23 -6.43 6.37
C TRP A 14 4.78 -5.12 5.80
N LEU A 15 6.09 -4.90 5.98
CA LEU A 15 6.74 -3.65 5.61
C LEU A 15 6.88 -3.45 4.10
N GLY A 16 7.12 -4.55 3.37
CA GLY A 16 7.44 -4.50 1.96
C GLY A 16 8.86 -3.99 1.69
N CYS A 17 9.31 -4.15 0.44
CA CYS A 17 10.70 -3.89 0.07
C CYS A 17 11.12 -2.42 0.25
N PHE A 18 10.24 -1.46 0.06
CA PHE A 18 10.56 -0.03 0.16
C PHE A 18 10.97 0.37 1.59
N ALA A 19 10.20 -0.05 2.59
CA ALA A 19 10.55 0.24 3.98
C ALA A 19 11.61 -0.73 4.51
N ARG A 20 11.54 -2.01 4.14
CA ARG A 20 12.46 -3.03 4.65
C ARG A 20 13.91 -2.80 4.23
N TYR A 21 14.12 -2.35 2.99
CA TYR A 21 15.44 -2.14 2.42
C TYR A 21 15.82 -0.66 2.28
N GLY A 22 15.02 0.25 2.85
CA GLY A 22 15.32 1.68 2.82
C GLY A 22 15.37 2.26 1.39
N LEU A 23 14.52 1.76 0.50
CA LEU A 23 14.49 2.24 -0.89
C LEU A 23 13.94 3.65 -1.03
N ASP A 24 13.14 4.09 -0.07
CA ASP A 24 12.54 5.41 -0.03
C ASP A 24 12.30 5.86 1.42
N PRO A 25 13.00 6.91 1.89
CA PRO A 25 12.86 7.42 3.25
C PRO A 25 11.46 7.93 3.60
N ASP A 26 10.75 8.50 2.63
CA ASP A 26 9.40 9.03 2.84
C ASP A 26 8.39 7.91 3.04
N PHE A 27 8.62 6.77 2.39
CA PHE A 27 7.82 5.58 2.63
C PHE A 27 8.07 4.99 4.03
N GLU A 28 9.29 5.02 4.54
CA GLU A 28 9.57 4.67 5.93
C GLU A 28 8.82 5.58 6.90
N ASN A 29 8.75 6.88 6.61
CA ASN A 29 7.98 7.84 7.40
C ASN A 29 6.48 7.53 7.38
N SER A 30 5.95 7.07 6.26
CA SER A 30 4.56 6.61 6.14
C SER A 30 4.28 5.40 7.04
N VAL A 31 5.20 4.41 7.07
CA VAL A 31 5.11 3.27 7.98
C VAL A 31 5.14 3.73 9.44
N ARG A 32 6.08 4.61 9.80
CA ARG A 32 6.18 5.18 11.17
C ARG A 32 4.93 5.96 11.57
N SER A 33 4.33 6.68 10.63
CA SER A 33 3.07 7.40 10.87
C SER A 33 1.91 6.45 11.09
N PHE A 34 1.84 5.39 10.31
CA PHE A 34 0.81 4.36 10.51
C PHE A 34 0.97 3.64 11.85
N THR A 35 2.20 3.31 12.27
CA THR A 35 2.41 2.68 13.58
C THR A 35 2.00 3.60 14.74
N LYS A 36 2.21 4.93 14.64
CA LYS A 36 1.70 5.88 15.64
C LYS A 36 0.16 5.88 15.73
N ILE A 37 -0.52 5.72 14.59
CA ILE A 37 -1.99 5.58 14.58
C ILE A 37 -2.42 4.30 15.32
N LEU A 38 -1.73 3.19 15.10
CA LEU A 38 -1.98 1.93 15.79
C LEU A 38 -1.75 2.06 17.30
N ASP A 39 -0.66 2.72 17.70
CA ASP A 39 -0.33 2.95 19.12
C ASP A 39 -1.42 3.78 19.82
N VAL A 40 -1.89 4.86 19.18
CA VAL A 40 -3.00 5.70 19.70
C VAL A 40 -4.30 4.90 19.81
N ALA A 41 -4.54 3.99 18.86
CA ALA A 41 -5.72 3.12 18.85
C ALA A 41 -5.63 1.92 19.80
N ASN A 42 -4.49 1.73 20.49
CA ASN A 42 -4.16 0.54 21.28
C ASN A 42 -4.32 -0.77 20.49
N VAL A 43 -3.90 -0.77 19.24
CA VAL A 43 -3.90 -1.95 18.37
C VAL A 43 -2.50 -2.55 18.34
N SER A 44 -2.38 -3.81 18.75
CA SER A 44 -1.09 -4.50 18.77
C SER A 44 -0.72 -5.02 17.38
N TYR A 45 0.53 -4.83 17.01
CA TYR A 45 1.11 -5.30 15.76
C TYR A 45 2.55 -5.77 15.98
N GLY A 46 3.08 -6.55 15.06
CA GLY A 46 4.48 -6.92 15.05
C GLY A 46 5.01 -7.04 13.63
N ILE A 47 6.30 -6.86 13.43
CA ILE A 47 6.98 -7.08 12.15
C ILE A 47 7.68 -8.44 12.14
N LEU A 48 7.89 -8.98 10.95
CA LEU A 48 8.70 -10.19 10.80
C LEU A 48 10.17 -9.81 10.61
N GLU A 49 11.04 -10.38 11.44
CA GLU A 49 12.47 -10.06 11.41
C GLU A 49 13.12 -10.45 10.08
N ASN A 50 12.69 -11.55 9.49
CA ASN A 50 13.24 -12.11 8.25
C ASN A 50 12.30 -11.92 7.05
N GLU A 51 11.49 -10.84 7.03
CA GLU A 51 10.64 -10.51 5.89
C GLU A 51 11.48 -10.29 4.62
N HIS A 52 11.07 -10.91 3.52
CA HIS A 52 11.61 -10.64 2.19
C HIS A 52 10.55 -9.96 1.30
N CYS A 53 10.97 -9.54 0.09
CA CYS A 53 10.03 -9.06 -0.91
C CYS A 53 8.91 -10.08 -1.14
N SER A 54 7.67 -9.63 -1.29
CA SER A 54 6.54 -10.51 -1.64
C SER A 54 6.69 -11.20 -3.00
N GLY A 55 7.59 -10.72 -3.86
CA GLY A 55 7.86 -11.29 -5.17
C GLY A 55 7.01 -10.68 -6.31
N ASP A 56 6.25 -9.60 -6.09
CA ASP A 56 5.46 -8.99 -7.18
C ASP A 56 6.33 -8.56 -8.38
N PRO A 57 7.48 -7.86 -8.22
CA PRO A 57 8.30 -7.48 -9.35
C PRO A 57 8.83 -8.68 -10.17
N PRO A 58 9.46 -9.71 -9.61
CA PRO A 58 9.90 -10.86 -10.40
C PRO A 58 8.73 -11.61 -11.03
N ASN A 59 7.59 -11.74 -10.37
CA ASN A 59 6.40 -12.35 -10.94
C ASN A 59 5.93 -11.61 -12.21
N ARG A 60 5.86 -10.27 -12.15
CA ARG A 60 5.44 -9.43 -13.29
C ARG A 60 6.46 -9.41 -14.43
N LEU A 61 7.74 -9.57 -14.12
CA LEU A 61 8.82 -9.62 -15.11
C LEU A 61 9.01 -11.02 -15.73
N GLY A 62 8.31 -12.03 -15.21
CA GLY A 62 8.41 -13.41 -15.69
C GLY A 62 9.61 -14.18 -15.15
N ASP A 63 10.31 -13.67 -14.15
CA ASP A 63 11.36 -14.39 -13.43
C ASP A 63 10.72 -15.39 -12.45
N LYS A 64 10.35 -16.55 -13.01
CA LYS A 64 9.66 -17.60 -12.28
C LYS A 64 10.51 -18.23 -11.18
N LEU A 65 11.84 -18.28 -11.36
CA LEU A 65 12.72 -18.87 -10.38
C LEU A 65 12.76 -18.01 -9.10
N THR A 66 13.12 -16.75 -9.24
CA THR A 66 13.16 -15.81 -8.09
C THR A 66 11.78 -15.72 -7.42
N TYR A 67 10.70 -15.66 -8.22
CA TYR A 67 9.35 -15.62 -7.68
C TYR A 67 9.03 -16.88 -6.85
N SER A 68 9.35 -18.08 -7.35
CA SER A 68 9.08 -19.33 -6.63
C SER A 68 9.82 -19.37 -5.30
N MET A 69 11.09 -19.02 -5.29
CA MET A 69 11.92 -19.00 -4.06
C MET A 69 11.33 -18.02 -3.02
N LEU A 70 10.99 -16.82 -3.42
CA LEU A 70 10.40 -15.82 -2.51
C LEU A 70 9.03 -16.26 -2.00
N ARG A 71 8.19 -16.80 -2.88
CA ARG A 71 6.86 -17.29 -2.52
C ARG A 71 6.94 -18.44 -1.51
N GLU A 72 7.78 -19.43 -1.76
CA GLU A 72 7.95 -20.58 -0.88
C GLU A 72 8.44 -20.16 0.50
N TYR A 73 9.49 -19.34 0.55
CA TYR A 73 10.02 -18.77 1.78
C TYR A 73 8.95 -17.99 2.58
N ASN A 74 8.25 -17.07 1.91
CA ASN A 74 7.25 -16.24 2.58
C ASN A 74 6.01 -17.05 3.00
N THR A 75 5.65 -18.12 2.26
CA THR A 75 4.55 -19.02 2.65
C THR A 75 4.89 -19.75 3.96
N GLU A 76 6.13 -20.21 4.11
CA GLU A 76 6.59 -20.82 5.35
C GLU A 76 6.62 -19.79 6.49
N LEU A 77 7.18 -18.61 6.23
CA LEU A 77 7.26 -17.52 7.20
C LEU A 77 5.88 -17.07 7.73
N LEU A 78 4.86 -17.14 6.90
CA LEU A 78 3.47 -16.74 7.22
C LEU A 78 2.59 -17.91 7.67
N SER A 79 3.13 -19.13 7.83
CA SER A 79 2.32 -20.33 8.09
C SER A 79 1.44 -20.25 9.35
N GLU A 80 1.94 -19.61 10.42
CA GLU A 80 1.23 -19.42 11.69
C GLU A 80 0.56 -18.05 11.82
N VAL A 81 0.71 -17.18 10.83
CA VAL A 81 0.11 -15.83 10.83
C VAL A 81 -1.36 -15.93 10.45
N LYS A 82 -2.24 -15.20 11.16
CA LYS A 82 -3.68 -15.16 10.88
C LYS A 82 -4.09 -13.92 10.10
N LYS A 83 -3.35 -12.83 10.28
CA LYS A 83 -3.69 -11.55 9.66
C LYS A 83 -2.43 -10.77 9.31
N VAL A 84 -2.43 -10.21 8.11
CA VAL A 84 -1.37 -9.35 7.59
C VAL A 84 -1.96 -7.99 7.24
N VAL A 85 -1.25 -6.92 7.59
CA VAL A 85 -1.56 -5.55 7.17
C VAL A 85 -0.36 -5.00 6.42
N THR A 86 -0.58 -4.33 5.30
CA THR A 86 0.51 -3.72 4.53
C THR A 86 0.12 -2.36 3.96
N LEU A 87 1.13 -1.49 3.77
CA LEU A 87 0.96 -0.20 3.09
C LEU A 87 1.13 -0.33 1.57
N CYS A 88 1.57 -1.49 1.09
CA CYS A 88 1.85 -1.72 -0.32
C CYS A 88 0.75 -2.58 -0.97
N PRO A 89 -0.09 -2.04 -1.86
CA PRO A 89 -1.13 -2.82 -2.51
C PRO A 89 -0.57 -3.89 -3.47
N HIS A 90 0.67 -3.76 -3.96
CA HIS A 90 1.36 -4.81 -4.71
C HIS A 90 1.62 -6.04 -3.82
N CYS A 91 2.11 -5.80 -2.58
CA CYS A 91 2.29 -6.89 -1.61
C CYS A 91 0.96 -7.53 -1.26
N ALA A 92 -0.10 -6.73 -1.02
CA ALA A 92 -1.41 -7.25 -0.68
C ALA A 92 -1.95 -8.17 -1.79
N VAL A 93 -1.95 -7.72 -3.06
CA VAL A 93 -2.39 -8.53 -4.19
C VAL A 93 -1.56 -9.82 -4.33
N ASN A 94 -0.25 -9.70 -4.20
CA ASN A 94 0.64 -10.85 -4.43
C ASN A 94 0.48 -11.90 -3.33
N LEU A 95 0.48 -11.49 -2.07
CA LEU A 95 0.31 -12.38 -0.92
C LEU A 95 -1.09 -13.02 -0.86
N GLU A 96 -2.15 -12.29 -1.26
CA GLU A 96 -3.50 -12.80 -1.23
C GLU A 96 -3.82 -13.66 -2.46
N ARG A 97 -3.64 -13.11 -3.67
CA ARG A 97 -4.20 -13.69 -4.88
C ARG A 97 -3.21 -14.52 -5.66
N GLU A 98 -1.96 -14.05 -5.75
CA GLU A 98 -0.96 -14.78 -6.52
C GLU A 98 -0.47 -16.01 -5.78
N TYR A 99 -0.26 -15.92 -4.45
CA TYR A 99 0.12 -17.09 -3.63
C TYR A 99 -0.98 -18.15 -3.59
N ALA A 100 -2.25 -17.75 -3.54
CA ALA A 100 -3.39 -18.67 -3.55
C ALA A 100 -3.46 -19.58 -4.81
N LYS A 101 -2.80 -19.21 -5.90
CA LYS A 101 -2.69 -20.07 -7.10
C LYS A 101 -1.82 -21.32 -6.89
N TYR A 102 -1.01 -21.32 -5.84
CA TYR A 102 -0.04 -22.39 -5.56
C TYR A 102 -0.32 -23.18 -4.28
N GLY A 103 -1.31 -22.78 -3.51
CA GLY A 103 -1.71 -23.47 -2.27
C GLY A 103 -2.65 -22.63 -1.42
N ASN A 104 -3.00 -23.15 -0.25
CA ASN A 104 -3.89 -22.43 0.66
C ASN A 104 -3.15 -21.27 1.33
N VAL A 105 -3.78 -20.11 1.32
CA VAL A 105 -3.39 -18.94 2.12
C VAL A 105 -4.24 -18.94 3.38
N ASN A 106 -3.60 -19.11 4.56
CA ASN A 106 -4.28 -19.27 5.85
C ASN A 106 -4.43 -17.98 6.64
N TYR A 107 -4.10 -16.84 6.03
CA TYR A 107 -4.21 -15.51 6.63
C TYR A 107 -5.11 -14.60 5.79
N THR A 108 -5.65 -13.58 6.45
CA THR A 108 -6.34 -12.48 5.78
C THR A 108 -5.36 -11.32 5.55
N ILE A 109 -5.62 -10.50 4.53
CA ILE A 109 -4.81 -9.31 4.26
C ILE A 109 -5.70 -8.08 4.26
N GLU A 110 -5.22 -7.02 4.89
CA GLU A 110 -5.80 -5.68 4.82
C GLU A 110 -4.76 -4.67 4.32
N HIS A 111 -5.20 -3.77 3.47
CA HIS A 111 -4.44 -2.56 3.19
C HIS A 111 -4.59 -1.58 4.37
N HIS A 112 -3.53 -0.84 4.71
CA HIS A 112 -3.53 0.06 5.87
C HIS A 112 -4.71 1.04 5.90
N THR A 113 -5.19 1.49 4.74
CA THR A 113 -6.36 2.38 4.66
C THR A 113 -7.64 1.72 5.18
N GLN A 114 -7.79 0.39 5.01
CA GLN A 114 -8.93 -0.36 5.55
C GLN A 114 -8.86 -0.40 7.09
N VAL A 115 -7.67 -0.55 7.63
CA VAL A 115 -7.46 -0.47 9.09
C VAL A 115 -7.80 0.93 9.59
N ILE A 116 -7.32 1.99 8.96
CA ILE A 116 -7.62 3.38 9.33
C ILE A 116 -9.13 3.61 9.29
N LYS A 117 -9.80 3.23 8.20
CA LYS A 117 -11.27 3.32 8.07
C LYS A 117 -11.97 2.65 9.25
N ARG A 118 -11.58 1.42 9.59
CA ARG A 118 -12.14 0.66 10.71
C ARG A 118 -11.94 1.39 12.04
N LEU A 119 -10.73 1.88 12.32
CA LEU A 119 -10.41 2.58 13.57
C LEU A 119 -11.21 3.88 13.73
N ILE A 120 -11.41 4.64 12.65
CA ILE A 120 -12.26 5.85 12.66
C ILE A 120 -13.71 5.47 12.91
N THR A 121 -14.22 4.46 12.20
CA THR A 121 -15.63 4.02 12.30
C THR A 121 -15.95 3.46 13.69
N GLU A 122 -15.02 2.76 14.32
CA GLU A 122 -15.15 2.22 15.67
C GLU A 122 -14.90 3.29 16.77
N GLY A 123 -14.52 4.52 16.38
CA GLY A 123 -14.22 5.60 17.31
C GLY A 123 -12.95 5.39 18.13
N LYS A 124 -12.07 4.47 17.71
CA LYS A 124 -10.77 4.21 18.35
C LYS A 124 -9.76 5.32 18.14
N ILE A 125 -9.91 6.05 17.05
CA ILE A 125 -9.14 7.28 16.79
C ILE A 125 -10.10 8.42 16.50
N LYS A 126 -9.75 9.59 17.02
CA LYS A 126 -10.43 10.85 16.68
C LYS A 126 -9.55 11.59 15.69
N VAL A 127 -10.17 12.05 14.62
CA VAL A 127 -9.49 12.82 13.58
C VAL A 127 -10.14 14.20 13.47
N GLU A 128 -9.32 15.20 13.24
CA GLU A 128 -9.75 16.57 13.03
C GLU A 128 -9.36 16.99 11.61
N LYS A 129 -10.20 17.80 10.98
CA LYS A 129 -9.92 18.34 9.66
C LYS A 129 -8.88 19.44 9.76
N GLY A 130 -7.81 19.29 9.00
CA GLY A 130 -6.76 20.30 8.85
C GLY A 130 -7.00 21.20 7.64
N GLU A 131 -6.25 22.29 7.59
CA GLU A 131 -6.17 23.20 6.43
C GLU A 131 -5.11 22.66 5.45
N ASN A 132 -5.51 21.70 4.63
CA ASN A 132 -4.59 20.99 3.71
C ASN A 132 -4.67 21.51 2.26
N GLY A 133 -5.41 22.61 2.01
CA GLY A 133 -5.73 23.05 0.66
C GLY A 133 -6.62 22.06 -0.07
N LYS A 134 -6.61 22.12 -1.41
CA LYS A 134 -7.32 21.14 -2.26
C LYS A 134 -6.56 19.85 -2.33
N VAL A 135 -7.17 18.78 -1.87
CA VAL A 135 -6.58 17.44 -1.84
C VAL A 135 -7.22 16.56 -2.90
N THR A 136 -6.42 15.85 -3.66
CA THR A 136 -6.89 14.81 -4.58
C THR A 136 -6.24 13.47 -4.29
N PHE A 137 -6.80 12.40 -4.85
CA PHE A 137 -6.31 11.06 -4.66
C PHE A 137 -5.94 10.39 -5.99
N HIS A 138 -4.71 9.90 -6.07
CA HIS A 138 -4.33 8.97 -7.12
C HIS A 138 -4.63 7.55 -6.67
N ASP A 139 -5.60 6.90 -7.30
CA ASP A 139 -5.95 5.51 -7.05
C ASP A 139 -4.84 4.57 -7.55
N PRO A 140 -4.17 3.82 -6.67
CA PRO A 140 -3.26 2.77 -7.12
C PRO A 140 -4.02 1.65 -7.82
N CYS A 141 -3.56 1.24 -9.00
CA CYS A 141 -4.27 0.23 -9.80
C CYS A 141 -4.41 -1.13 -9.09
N ASN A 142 -3.44 -1.51 -8.28
CA ASN A 142 -3.55 -2.74 -7.47
C ASN A 142 -4.58 -2.59 -6.34
N LEU A 143 -4.76 -1.40 -5.77
CA LEU A 143 -5.77 -1.16 -4.75
C LEU A 143 -7.17 -1.10 -5.38
N SER A 144 -7.34 -0.25 -6.40
CA SER A 144 -8.65 0.03 -6.99
C SER A 144 -9.19 -1.07 -7.90
N ARG A 145 -8.34 -1.72 -8.72
CA ARG A 145 -8.78 -2.74 -9.69
C ARG A 145 -8.59 -4.16 -9.19
N MET A 146 -7.45 -4.42 -8.54
CA MET A 146 -7.12 -5.78 -8.14
C MET A 146 -7.71 -6.12 -6.77
N LEU A 147 -7.72 -5.22 -5.79
CA LEU A 147 -8.32 -5.45 -4.48
C LEU A 147 -9.75 -4.93 -4.38
N ASP A 148 -10.20 -4.16 -5.36
CA ASP A 148 -11.52 -3.53 -5.39
C ASP A 148 -11.80 -2.62 -4.18
N GLU A 149 -10.75 -2.00 -3.64
CA GLU A 149 -10.85 -1.11 -2.50
C GLU A 149 -10.81 0.36 -2.96
N LEU A 150 -11.95 1.01 -2.89
CA LEU A 150 -12.14 2.41 -3.29
C LEU A 150 -12.51 3.31 -2.11
N ASP A 151 -13.22 2.76 -1.14
CA ASP A 151 -13.86 3.54 -0.07
C ASP A 151 -12.90 3.89 1.06
N ALA A 152 -12.07 2.92 1.48
CA ALA A 152 -11.21 3.11 2.64
C ALA A 152 -10.22 4.27 2.49
N PRO A 153 -9.50 4.41 1.35
CA PRO A 153 -8.61 5.55 1.17
C PRO A 153 -9.37 6.88 1.14
N ARG A 154 -10.54 6.94 0.48
CA ARG A 154 -11.37 8.15 0.42
C ARG A 154 -11.88 8.57 1.78
N MET A 155 -12.39 7.59 2.55
CA MET A 155 -12.88 7.86 3.89
C MET A 155 -11.76 8.38 4.80
N ALA A 156 -10.57 7.82 4.74
CA ALA A 156 -9.41 8.30 5.48
C ALA A 156 -9.05 9.74 5.11
N ILE A 157 -9.02 10.08 3.80
CA ILE A 157 -8.68 11.42 3.32
C ILE A 157 -9.76 12.43 3.74
N ILE A 158 -11.05 12.14 3.47
CA ILE A 158 -12.17 13.04 3.75
C ILE A 158 -12.32 13.30 5.26
N SER A 159 -11.84 12.38 6.10
CA SER A 159 -11.87 12.57 7.55
C SER A 159 -10.87 13.64 8.03
N VAL A 160 -9.81 13.92 7.29
CA VAL A 160 -8.74 14.86 7.66
C VAL A 160 -8.66 16.12 6.80
N THR A 161 -9.43 16.21 5.71
CA THR A 161 -9.53 17.41 4.88
C THR A 161 -10.98 17.83 4.64
N SER A 162 -11.21 19.13 4.45
CA SER A 162 -12.52 19.68 4.06
C SER A 162 -12.65 19.91 2.55
N ASP A 163 -11.55 19.91 1.80
CA ASP A 163 -11.50 20.19 0.37
C ASP A 163 -10.89 19.02 -0.39
N PHE A 164 -11.69 17.96 -0.55
CA PHE A 164 -11.33 16.78 -1.34
C PHE A 164 -11.99 16.81 -2.71
N MET A 165 -11.23 16.51 -3.74
CA MET A 165 -11.72 16.43 -5.11
C MET A 165 -11.21 15.15 -5.80
N GLU A 166 -12.05 14.57 -6.64
CA GLU A 166 -11.66 13.44 -7.49
C GLU A 166 -10.93 13.91 -8.75
N LEU A 167 -10.00 13.12 -9.23
CA LEU A 167 -9.47 13.29 -10.58
C LEU A 167 -10.51 12.82 -11.61
N GLU A 168 -10.47 13.38 -12.82
CA GLU A 168 -11.38 12.99 -13.91
C GLU A 168 -11.35 11.47 -14.17
N GLU A 169 -10.14 10.88 -14.23
CA GLU A 169 -9.94 9.44 -14.26
C GLU A 169 -9.60 8.93 -12.86
N SER A 170 -10.60 8.53 -12.09
CA SER A 170 -10.48 8.06 -10.71
C SER A 170 -11.05 6.65 -10.52
N GLY A 171 -10.84 6.09 -9.34
CA GLY A 171 -11.35 4.78 -8.98
C GLY A 171 -10.80 3.67 -9.89
N ARG A 172 -11.68 2.83 -10.40
CA ARG A 172 -11.30 1.74 -11.33
C ARG A 172 -10.85 2.24 -12.70
N GLN A 173 -11.22 3.46 -13.09
CA GLN A 173 -10.83 4.06 -14.37
C GLN A 173 -9.52 4.85 -14.29
N THR A 174 -8.90 4.89 -13.12
CA THR A 174 -7.65 5.63 -12.90
C THR A 174 -6.59 5.32 -13.95
N LEU A 175 -5.90 6.33 -14.47
CA LEU A 175 -4.69 6.13 -15.25
C LEU A 175 -3.57 5.61 -14.35
N CYS A 176 -2.83 4.60 -14.79
CA CYS A 176 -1.75 4.02 -14.00
C CYS A 176 -0.59 5.01 -13.81
N CYS A 177 0.08 4.95 -12.66
CA CYS A 177 1.32 5.72 -12.43
C CYS A 177 2.50 5.25 -13.29
N GLY A 178 2.42 4.09 -13.92
CA GLY A 178 3.45 3.57 -14.81
C GLY A 178 4.60 2.82 -14.14
N ALA A 179 4.58 2.57 -12.83
CA ALA A 179 5.66 1.87 -12.13
C ALA A 179 5.67 0.35 -12.32
N GLY A 180 4.52 -0.23 -12.64
CA GLY A 180 4.33 -1.68 -12.72
C GLY A 180 5.19 -2.36 -13.77
N GLY A 181 5.36 -3.70 -13.66
CA GLY A 181 6.15 -4.48 -14.61
C GLY A 181 7.64 -4.13 -14.62
N GLY A 182 8.18 -3.65 -13.51
CA GLY A 182 9.60 -3.29 -13.39
C GLY A 182 9.97 -1.93 -14.00
N LEU A 183 9.00 -1.15 -14.46
CA LEU A 183 9.26 0.17 -15.05
C LEU A 183 9.81 1.20 -14.06
N TRP A 184 9.56 1.00 -12.76
CA TRP A 184 10.19 1.77 -11.69
C TRP A 184 11.72 1.86 -11.83
N TRP A 185 12.35 0.76 -12.22
CA TRP A 185 13.82 0.67 -12.35
C TRP A 185 14.34 1.01 -13.75
N LYS A 186 13.44 1.29 -14.71
CA LYS A 186 13.84 1.60 -16.09
C LYS A 186 13.85 3.10 -16.35
N LYS A 187 14.89 3.58 -17.00
CA LYS A 187 14.94 4.94 -17.57
C LYS A 187 14.28 4.90 -18.95
N GLU A 188 13.04 5.34 -19.02
CA GLU A 188 12.36 5.53 -20.30
C GLU A 188 12.48 6.98 -20.73
N THR A 189 12.64 7.21 -22.01
CA THR A 189 12.87 8.54 -22.59
C THR A 189 11.66 9.12 -23.30
N GLN A 190 10.67 8.29 -23.63
CA GLN A 190 9.47 8.72 -24.37
C GLN A 190 8.21 7.98 -23.90
N GLY A 191 7.06 8.63 -24.03
CA GLY A 191 5.73 8.02 -23.83
C GLY A 191 5.42 7.54 -22.41
N ARG A 192 6.01 8.16 -21.40
CA ARG A 192 5.88 7.72 -20.01
C ARG A 192 4.49 8.02 -19.44
N THR A 193 3.79 6.97 -19.03
CA THR A 193 2.44 7.06 -18.46
C THR A 193 2.39 7.98 -17.24
N HIS A 194 3.43 7.98 -16.39
CA HIS A 194 3.47 8.84 -15.20
C HIS A 194 3.42 10.33 -15.54
N LEU A 195 4.03 10.77 -16.65
CA LEU A 195 3.99 12.19 -17.07
C LEU A 195 2.56 12.59 -17.42
N VAL A 196 1.84 11.72 -18.15
CA VAL A 196 0.43 11.98 -18.49
C VAL A 196 -0.42 12.05 -17.21
N ARG A 197 -0.17 11.14 -16.25
CA ARG A 197 -0.87 11.15 -14.97
C ARG A 197 -0.54 12.38 -14.14
N ALA A 198 0.72 12.78 -14.07
CA ALA A 198 1.15 14.00 -13.39
C ALA A 198 0.49 15.26 -14.01
N GLU A 199 0.38 15.32 -15.35
CA GLU A 199 -0.35 16.39 -16.03
C GLU A 199 -1.83 16.45 -15.64
N GLN A 200 -2.50 15.30 -15.49
CA GLN A 200 -3.89 15.26 -15.00
C GLN A 200 -4.01 15.81 -13.58
N VAL A 201 -3.05 15.47 -12.71
CA VAL A 201 -3.01 16.01 -11.33
C VAL A 201 -2.80 17.53 -11.35
N VAL A 202 -1.82 18.01 -12.12
CA VAL A 202 -1.57 19.47 -12.25
C VAL A 202 -2.79 20.20 -12.81
N LYS A 203 -3.44 19.66 -13.84
CA LYS A 203 -4.66 20.23 -14.43
C LYS A 203 -5.85 20.26 -13.47
N SER A 204 -5.90 19.37 -12.48
CA SER A 204 -6.97 19.36 -11.48
C SER A 204 -6.94 20.59 -10.58
N GLY A 205 -5.79 21.25 -10.45
CA GLY A 205 -5.59 22.38 -9.54
C GLY A 205 -5.58 21.98 -8.07
N ALA A 206 -5.29 20.71 -7.77
CA ALA A 206 -5.07 20.25 -6.41
C ALA A 206 -3.72 20.74 -5.88
N ASP A 207 -3.68 21.14 -4.61
CA ASP A 207 -2.45 21.55 -3.91
C ASP A 207 -1.67 20.32 -3.41
N THR A 208 -2.41 19.24 -3.12
CA THR A 208 -1.84 18.00 -2.58
C THR A 208 -2.43 16.80 -3.30
N VAL A 209 -1.56 15.87 -3.72
CA VAL A 209 -1.97 14.54 -4.19
C VAL A 209 -1.60 13.49 -3.17
N VAL A 210 -2.57 12.67 -2.79
CA VAL A 210 -2.38 11.53 -1.89
C VAL A 210 -2.42 10.25 -2.70
N THR A 211 -1.61 9.27 -2.32
CA THR A 211 -1.68 7.92 -2.89
C THR A 211 -1.45 6.86 -1.82
N GLY A 212 -2.07 5.70 -1.97
CA GLY A 212 -1.92 4.54 -1.08
C GLY A 212 -0.93 3.51 -1.61
N CYS A 213 0.14 3.91 -2.28
CA CYS A 213 1.12 3.00 -2.87
C CYS A 213 2.49 3.65 -2.97
N ASN A 214 3.50 2.96 -2.43
CA ASN A 214 4.90 3.40 -2.51
C ASN A 214 5.42 3.56 -3.96
N PHE A 215 5.06 2.65 -4.85
CA PHE A 215 5.43 2.78 -6.27
C PHE A 215 4.78 4.00 -6.92
N CYS A 216 3.50 4.26 -6.63
CA CYS A 216 2.83 5.45 -7.17
C CYS A 216 3.43 6.73 -6.59
N TYR A 217 3.78 6.74 -5.30
CA TYR A 217 4.42 7.88 -4.66
C TYR A 217 5.71 8.29 -5.38
N GLY A 218 6.60 7.36 -5.61
CA GLY A 218 7.86 7.67 -6.27
C GLY A 218 7.78 7.90 -7.78
N MET A 219 6.61 7.73 -8.42
CA MET A 219 6.39 8.01 -9.84
C MET A 219 5.70 9.35 -10.08
N MET A 220 5.11 9.96 -9.08
CA MET A 220 4.33 11.19 -9.15
C MET A 220 5.00 12.35 -8.46
#